data_36e0004690f0a66d9613d28b1e1ce065
#
_entry.id   36e0004690f0a66d9613d28b1e1ce065
#
_cell.length_a   1.000
_cell.length_b   1.000
_cell.length_c   1.000
_cell.angle_alpha   90.00
_cell.angle_beta   90.00
_cell.angle_gamma   90.00
#
_symmetry.space_group_name_H-M   'P 1'
#
loop_
_entity.id
_entity.type
_entity.pdbx_description
1 polymer ?
#
loop_
_entity_poly.entity_id
_entity_poly.type
_entity_poly.pdbx_seq_one_letter_code
_entity_poly.pdbx_strand_id
1 'polypeptide(L)'
;MRTTARFFDDVRVKQESDFPREGVVRFTVDVPEGADPVIFKVRIPSWSPEYRLTVDGVDVTGEMPVHDGFVSVEVADRTVVELELDMSVKYMRANTAIRHDAGRLAVTCAARWSLRGAESCDNRAPLWDYRIGDSAGEDIACAAGTGVLEGLQTVSVPALRTPDDASDAPLYMPADHGARQADHTRLEMIPYHAWANRGASQMQVWFTALC
;
A
#
# COMPACT_ATOMS: atom_id res chain seq x y z
N MET A 1 -14.05 -10.85 -4.83
CA MET A 1 -13.84 -11.72 -6.03
C MET A 1 -13.96 -13.18 -5.63
N ARG A 2 -14.63 -14.00 -6.42
CA ARG A 2 -14.72 -15.46 -6.20
C ARG A 2 -14.20 -16.18 -7.42
N THR A 3 -13.28 -17.08 -7.25
CA THR A 3 -12.70 -17.89 -8.33
C THR A 3 -12.65 -19.33 -7.87
N THR A 4 -12.96 -20.27 -8.77
CA THR A 4 -12.83 -21.71 -8.52
C THR A 4 -11.98 -22.30 -9.62
N ALA A 5 -10.97 -23.06 -9.25
CA ALA A 5 -10.12 -23.81 -10.16
C ALA A 5 -10.14 -25.30 -9.81
N ARG A 6 -9.96 -26.15 -10.83
CA ARG A 6 -9.80 -27.59 -10.69
C ARG A 6 -8.40 -27.96 -11.14
N PHE A 7 -7.70 -28.75 -10.36
CA PHE A 7 -6.33 -29.20 -10.61
C PHE A 7 -6.30 -30.71 -10.88
N PHE A 8 -5.09 -31.26 -11.00
CA PHE A 8 -4.89 -32.70 -11.16
C PHE A 8 -5.54 -33.46 -9.99
N ASP A 9 -5.93 -34.69 -10.24
CA ASP A 9 -6.58 -35.59 -9.27
C ASP A 9 -7.88 -35.03 -8.67
N ASP A 10 -8.61 -34.21 -9.42
CA ASP A 10 -9.90 -33.63 -9.03
C ASP A 10 -9.86 -32.72 -7.79
N VAL A 11 -8.70 -32.29 -7.33
CA VAL A 11 -8.55 -31.28 -6.27
C VAL A 11 -9.20 -29.97 -6.72
N ARG A 12 -10.08 -29.42 -5.88
CA ARG A 12 -10.75 -28.15 -6.15
C ARG A 12 -10.27 -27.07 -5.19
N VAL A 13 -9.94 -25.91 -5.72
CA VAL A 13 -9.60 -24.73 -4.92
C VAL A 13 -10.59 -23.62 -5.21
N LYS A 14 -11.27 -23.17 -4.17
CA LYS A 14 -12.12 -21.98 -4.21
C LYS A 14 -11.40 -20.86 -3.49
N GLN A 15 -11.22 -19.72 -4.18
CA GLN A 15 -10.66 -18.51 -3.59
C GLN A 15 -11.73 -17.44 -3.43
N GLU A 16 -11.81 -16.85 -2.24
CA GLU A 16 -12.67 -15.71 -1.91
C GLU A 16 -11.83 -14.59 -1.35
N SER A 17 -11.97 -13.37 -1.91
CA SER A 17 -11.19 -12.21 -1.50
C SER A 17 -11.82 -10.92 -1.98
N ASP A 18 -11.72 -9.88 -1.17
CA ASP A 18 -12.05 -8.50 -1.58
C ASP A 18 -10.78 -7.67 -1.83
N PHE A 19 -9.66 -8.38 -2.03
CA PHE A 19 -8.41 -7.76 -2.40
C PHE A 19 -8.55 -6.91 -3.67
N PRO A 20 -8.04 -5.68 -3.75
CA PRO A 20 -7.08 -5.03 -2.82
C PRO A 20 -7.75 -4.14 -1.75
N ARG A 21 -9.04 -4.24 -1.52
CA ARG A 21 -9.73 -3.43 -0.51
C ARG A 21 -9.46 -3.96 0.91
N GLU A 22 -9.46 -5.28 1.04
CA GLU A 22 -9.18 -5.99 2.28
C GLU A 22 -8.01 -6.95 2.08
N GLY A 23 -7.21 -7.16 3.13
CA GLY A 23 -6.05 -8.03 3.10
C GLY A 23 -6.36 -9.51 3.21
N VAL A 24 -7.62 -9.88 3.46
CA VAL A 24 -8.01 -11.27 3.70
C VAL A 24 -8.26 -12.01 2.40
N VAL A 25 -7.60 -13.15 2.26
CA VAL A 25 -7.79 -14.11 1.17
C VAL A 25 -8.07 -15.48 1.77
N ARG A 26 -9.26 -16.01 1.49
CA ARG A 26 -9.68 -17.33 1.96
C ARG A 26 -9.64 -18.33 0.82
N PHE A 27 -8.98 -19.45 1.05
CA PHE A 27 -8.96 -20.61 0.15
C PHE A 27 -9.70 -21.75 0.82
N THR A 28 -10.62 -22.38 0.09
CA THR A 28 -11.19 -23.67 0.45
C THR A 28 -10.62 -24.68 -0.53
N VAL A 29 -9.87 -25.63 -0.01
CA VAL A 29 -9.25 -26.72 -0.79
C VAL A 29 -10.00 -27.99 -0.49
N ASP A 30 -10.63 -28.55 -1.53
CA ASP A 30 -11.34 -29.82 -1.45
C ASP A 30 -10.48 -30.89 -2.12
N VAL A 31 -9.96 -31.83 -1.35
CA VAL A 31 -9.24 -33.03 -1.81
C VAL A 31 -10.22 -34.20 -1.84
N PRO A 32 -10.28 -35.00 -2.90
CA PRO A 32 -11.20 -36.12 -2.99
C PRO A 32 -10.98 -37.12 -1.84
N GLU A 33 -12.09 -37.69 -1.36
CA GLU A 33 -12.06 -38.70 -0.31
C GLU A 33 -11.22 -39.92 -0.73
N GLY A 34 -10.29 -40.31 0.14
CA GLY A 34 -9.37 -41.43 -0.12
C GLY A 34 -8.16 -41.09 -1.00
N ALA A 35 -8.01 -39.85 -1.42
CA ALA A 35 -6.78 -39.37 -2.04
C ALA A 35 -5.72 -39.05 -1.01
N ASP A 36 -4.43 -39.11 -1.41
CA ASP A 36 -3.33 -38.68 -0.55
C ASP A 36 -3.39 -37.18 -0.28
N PRO A 37 -2.91 -36.72 0.90
CA PRO A 37 -2.77 -35.28 1.17
C PRO A 37 -1.94 -34.57 0.12
N VAL A 38 -2.32 -33.33 -0.20
CA VAL A 38 -1.60 -32.52 -1.19
C VAL A 38 -0.93 -31.31 -0.54
N ILE A 39 0.15 -30.83 -1.13
CA ILE A 39 0.83 -29.62 -0.65
C ILE A 39 0.23 -28.41 -1.37
N PHE A 40 -0.49 -27.61 -0.61
CA PHE A 40 -1.01 -26.32 -1.06
C PHE A 40 -0.01 -25.20 -0.74
N LYS A 41 0.46 -24.50 -1.77
CA LYS A 41 1.44 -23.41 -1.60
C LYS A 41 0.74 -22.05 -1.63
N VAL A 42 0.87 -21.31 -0.53
CA VAL A 42 0.33 -19.96 -0.37
C VAL A 42 1.46 -18.95 -0.57
N ARG A 43 1.27 -18.03 -1.49
CA ARG A 43 2.27 -16.98 -1.75
C ARG A 43 2.19 -15.89 -0.69
N ILE A 44 3.33 -15.60 -0.07
CA ILE A 44 3.52 -14.44 0.79
C ILE A 44 4.22 -13.35 -0.03
N PRO A 45 3.56 -12.24 -0.33
CA PRO A 45 4.15 -11.17 -1.13
C PRO A 45 5.27 -10.46 -0.34
N SER A 46 6.35 -10.09 -1.02
CA SER A 46 7.48 -9.39 -0.38
C SER A 46 7.13 -8.01 0.20
N TRP A 47 6.03 -7.40 -0.25
CA TRP A 47 5.54 -6.12 0.28
C TRP A 47 4.77 -6.27 1.60
N SER A 48 4.35 -7.48 1.97
CA SER A 48 3.69 -7.81 3.24
C SER A 48 4.48 -8.91 3.95
N PRO A 49 5.68 -8.60 4.48
CA PRO A 49 6.47 -9.57 5.24
C PRO A 49 5.76 -9.98 6.52
N GLU A 50 4.94 -9.09 7.06
CA GLU A 50 4.01 -9.37 8.14
C GLU A 50 2.70 -9.89 7.55
N TYR A 51 2.29 -11.06 7.97
CA TYR A 51 1.06 -11.72 7.56
C TYR A 51 0.55 -12.61 8.68
N ARG A 52 -0.71 -12.98 8.60
CA ARG A 52 -1.28 -14.02 9.44
C ARG A 52 -1.80 -15.14 8.55
N LEU A 53 -1.50 -16.36 8.92
CA LEU A 53 -1.94 -17.57 8.21
C LEU A 53 -2.67 -18.49 9.17
N THR A 54 -3.89 -18.86 8.82
CA THR A 54 -4.65 -19.86 9.58
C THR A 54 -5.02 -21.05 8.70
N VAL A 55 -5.03 -22.23 9.30
CA VAL A 55 -5.48 -23.48 8.69
C VAL A 55 -6.60 -24.03 9.55
N ASP A 56 -7.78 -24.18 8.99
CA ASP A 56 -9.01 -24.59 9.70
C ASP A 56 -9.24 -23.80 11.01
N GLY A 57 -8.92 -22.49 10.95
CA GLY A 57 -9.06 -21.57 12.08
C GLY A 57 -7.94 -21.61 13.11
N VAL A 58 -6.96 -22.48 12.96
CA VAL A 58 -5.76 -22.53 13.80
C VAL A 58 -4.69 -21.62 13.21
N ASP A 59 -4.13 -20.74 14.03
CA ASP A 59 -3.05 -19.84 13.61
C ASP A 59 -1.74 -20.63 13.50
N VAL A 60 -1.18 -20.65 12.31
CA VAL A 60 0.09 -21.34 11.98
C VAL A 60 1.16 -20.35 11.51
N THR A 61 0.96 -19.06 11.79
CA THR A 61 1.89 -17.99 11.39
C THR A 61 3.27 -18.22 11.99
N GLY A 62 4.29 -18.29 11.14
CA GLY A 62 5.67 -18.51 11.56
C GLY A 62 6.03 -19.96 11.92
N GLU A 63 5.08 -20.87 12.02
CA GLU A 63 5.37 -22.30 12.24
C GLU A 63 5.97 -22.96 11.00
N MET A 64 5.63 -22.44 9.82
CA MET A 64 6.11 -22.93 8.54
C MET A 64 7.04 -21.89 7.89
N PRO A 65 8.23 -22.28 7.42
CA PRO A 65 9.14 -21.34 6.78
C PRO A 65 8.60 -20.86 5.45
N VAL A 66 8.83 -19.57 5.17
CA VAL A 66 8.62 -19.01 3.83
C VAL A 66 9.82 -19.39 2.97
N HIS A 67 9.59 -20.20 1.96
CA HIS A 67 10.61 -20.59 0.98
C HIS A 67 10.24 -20.08 -0.42
N ASP A 68 11.13 -19.32 -1.06
CA ASP A 68 10.91 -18.69 -2.36
C ASP A 68 9.62 -17.85 -2.43
N GLY A 69 9.23 -17.24 -1.30
CA GLY A 69 8.01 -16.44 -1.20
C GLY A 69 6.72 -17.25 -1.04
N PHE A 70 6.82 -18.53 -0.69
CA PHE A 70 5.66 -19.40 -0.44
C PHE A 70 5.74 -20.08 0.90
N VAL A 71 4.60 -20.24 1.54
CA VAL A 71 4.38 -21.17 2.65
C VAL A 71 3.72 -22.41 2.09
N SER A 72 4.19 -23.59 2.51
CA SER A 72 3.64 -24.88 2.10
C SER A 72 2.75 -25.44 3.22
N VAL A 73 1.49 -25.68 2.90
CA VAL A 73 0.50 -26.24 3.84
C VAL A 73 0.09 -27.62 3.32
N GLU A 74 0.19 -28.65 4.17
CA GLU A 74 -0.38 -29.94 3.86
C GLU A 74 -1.89 -29.90 4.06
N VAL A 75 -2.65 -30.28 3.07
CA VAL A 75 -4.11 -30.24 3.08
C VAL A 75 -4.67 -31.60 2.69
N ALA A 76 -5.68 -32.06 3.46
CA ALA A 76 -6.41 -33.28 3.22
C ALA A 76 -7.91 -32.98 3.36
N ASP A 77 -8.75 -33.77 2.74
CA ASP A 77 -10.19 -33.57 2.72
C ASP A 77 -10.56 -32.12 2.37
N ARG A 78 -11.46 -31.51 3.13
CA ARG A 78 -11.82 -30.11 2.98
C ARG A 78 -11.10 -29.24 4.00
N THR A 79 -10.07 -28.53 3.55
CA THR A 79 -9.27 -27.63 4.38
C THR A 79 -9.52 -26.17 4.01
N VAL A 80 -9.66 -25.31 5.02
CA VAL A 80 -9.79 -23.87 4.85
C VAL A 80 -8.48 -23.20 5.25
N VAL A 81 -7.82 -22.54 4.28
CA VAL A 81 -6.62 -21.75 4.49
C VAL A 81 -6.96 -20.29 4.34
N GLU A 82 -6.68 -19.48 5.35
CA GLU A 82 -6.92 -18.04 5.33
C GLU A 82 -5.61 -17.28 5.52
N LEU A 83 -5.32 -16.40 4.57
CA LEU A 83 -4.17 -15.51 4.60
C LEU A 83 -4.66 -14.07 4.82
N GLU A 84 -4.17 -13.43 5.86
CA GLU A 84 -4.36 -12.01 6.12
C GLU A 84 -3.05 -11.27 5.88
N LEU A 85 -3.08 -10.31 4.97
CA LEU A 85 -1.94 -9.48 4.59
C LEU A 85 -1.97 -8.14 5.31
N ASP A 86 -0.80 -7.62 5.65
CA ASP A 86 -0.69 -6.28 6.24
C ASP A 86 -1.08 -5.20 5.22
N MET A 87 -2.14 -4.48 5.55
CA MET A 87 -2.73 -3.41 4.74
C MET A 87 -2.40 -2.02 5.28
N SER A 88 -1.48 -1.90 6.20
CA SER A 88 -1.11 -0.62 6.82
C SER A 88 -0.53 0.36 5.80
N VAL A 89 -0.66 1.65 6.11
CA VAL A 89 -0.01 2.70 5.32
C VAL A 89 1.45 2.79 5.75
N LYS A 90 2.35 2.86 4.77
CA LYS A 90 3.80 2.90 5.00
C LYS A 90 4.45 4.02 4.21
N TYR A 91 5.41 4.69 4.85
CA TYR A 91 6.36 5.52 4.12
C TYR A 91 7.42 4.64 3.46
N MET A 92 7.66 4.90 2.19
CA MET A 92 8.63 4.19 1.38
C MET A 92 9.80 5.09 1.05
N ARG A 93 11.01 4.55 1.22
CA ARG A 93 12.26 5.21 0.82
C ARG A 93 12.85 4.47 -0.37
N ALA A 94 13.27 5.19 -1.38
CA ALA A 94 13.94 4.58 -2.51
C ALA A 94 15.34 4.06 -2.12
N ASN A 95 15.78 3.02 -2.80
CA ASN A 95 17.18 2.58 -2.73
C ASN A 95 18.11 3.71 -3.21
N THR A 96 19.25 3.86 -2.57
CA THR A 96 20.24 4.92 -2.90
C THR A 96 20.79 4.86 -4.32
N ALA A 97 20.65 3.71 -5.00
CA ALA A 97 20.95 3.58 -6.42
C ALA A 97 19.98 4.40 -7.31
N ILE A 98 18.79 4.72 -6.81
CA ILE A 98 17.78 5.53 -7.49
C ILE A 98 18.01 7.00 -7.10
N ARG A 99 18.92 7.66 -7.81
CA ARG A 99 19.38 9.01 -7.45
C ARG A 99 18.30 10.09 -7.51
N HIS A 100 17.31 9.93 -8.39
CA HIS A 100 16.21 10.90 -8.57
C HIS A 100 15.29 10.99 -7.34
N ASP A 101 15.22 9.95 -6.54
CA ASP A 101 14.37 9.90 -5.36
C ASP A 101 15.17 9.98 -4.05
N ALA A 102 16.47 10.34 -4.14
CA ALA A 102 17.31 10.57 -2.97
C ALA A 102 16.71 11.68 -2.10
N GLY A 103 16.57 11.44 -0.79
CA GLY A 103 15.99 12.39 0.15
C GLY A 103 14.47 12.56 0.01
N ARG A 104 13.79 11.64 -0.69
CA ARG A 104 12.34 11.67 -0.86
C ARG A 104 11.68 10.46 -0.22
N LEU A 105 10.40 10.63 0.11
CA LEU A 105 9.51 9.59 0.59
C LEU A 105 8.30 9.49 -0.33
N ALA A 106 7.80 8.28 -0.50
CA ALA A 106 6.49 8.03 -1.06
C ALA A 106 5.60 7.34 -0.02
N VAL A 107 4.30 7.37 -0.21
CA VAL A 107 3.33 6.70 0.66
C VAL A 107 2.70 5.56 -0.10
N THR A 108 2.63 4.40 0.54
CA THR A 108 1.89 3.23 0.06
C THR A 108 0.79 2.90 1.04
N CYS A 109 -0.31 2.41 0.55
CA CYS A 109 -1.39 1.88 1.38
C CYS A 109 -1.84 0.57 0.77
N ALA A 110 -2.00 -0.42 1.61
CA ALA A 110 -2.47 -1.73 1.22
C ALA A 110 -1.61 -2.50 0.20
N ALA A 111 -1.96 -3.71 0.07
CA ALA A 111 -1.44 -4.69 -0.82
C ALA A 111 -1.11 -4.13 -2.20
N ARG A 112 0.13 -4.18 -2.53
CA ARG A 112 0.64 -3.92 -3.85
C ARG A 112 0.74 -2.44 -4.23
N TRP A 113 1.91 -1.85 -3.92
CA TRP A 113 2.39 -0.68 -4.70
C TRP A 113 1.28 0.32 -5.08
N SER A 114 0.21 0.37 -4.24
CA SER A 114 -0.75 1.44 -4.35
C SER A 114 -0.04 2.67 -3.85
N LEU A 115 0.95 3.10 -4.68
CA LEU A 115 1.55 4.39 -4.52
C LEU A 115 0.42 5.39 -4.41
N ARG A 116 0.50 6.20 -3.38
CA ARG A 116 -0.39 7.33 -3.22
C ARG A 116 0.25 8.52 -3.90
N GLY A 117 -0.53 9.25 -4.63
CA GLY A 117 -0.12 10.49 -5.22
C GLY A 117 -1.02 11.61 -4.74
N ALA A 118 -0.44 12.77 -4.49
CA ALA A 118 -1.22 13.97 -4.25
C ALA A 118 -1.53 14.66 -5.57
N GLU A 119 -2.76 15.15 -5.70
CA GLU A 119 -3.15 16.03 -6.79
C GLU A 119 -3.32 17.46 -6.29
N SER A 120 -2.95 18.42 -7.14
CA SER A 120 -3.06 19.85 -6.79
C SER A 120 -4.50 20.30 -6.58
N CYS A 121 -5.48 19.62 -7.18
CA CYS A 121 -6.90 19.92 -6.99
C CYS A 121 -7.39 19.62 -5.57
N ASP A 122 -6.82 18.61 -4.89
CA ASP A 122 -7.18 18.29 -3.50
C ASP A 122 -6.46 19.19 -2.50
N ASN A 123 -5.22 19.55 -2.79
CA ASN A 123 -4.33 20.22 -1.84
C ASN A 123 -4.33 21.74 -2.01
N ARG A 124 -4.95 22.24 -3.08
CA ARG A 124 -5.13 23.68 -3.37
C ARG A 124 -3.84 24.50 -3.35
N ALA A 125 -2.70 23.87 -3.62
CA ALA A 125 -1.38 24.46 -3.63
C ALA A 125 -0.44 23.67 -4.53
N PRO A 126 0.68 24.26 -5.00
CA PRO A 126 1.72 23.54 -5.70
C PRO A 126 2.26 22.39 -4.87
N LEU A 127 2.40 21.21 -5.46
CA LEU A 127 2.77 20.02 -4.71
C LEU A 127 4.24 20.01 -4.25
N TRP A 128 5.11 20.76 -4.91
CA TRP A 128 6.52 20.91 -4.50
C TRP A 128 6.72 21.75 -3.25
N ASP A 129 5.68 22.47 -2.78
CA ASP A 129 5.71 23.19 -1.52
C ASP A 129 5.67 22.24 -0.30
N TYR A 130 5.27 20.99 -0.51
CA TYR A 130 5.05 20.03 0.56
C TYR A 130 6.28 19.17 0.84
N ARG A 131 6.53 18.96 2.12
CA ARG A 131 7.47 17.96 2.65
C ARG A 131 6.73 17.03 3.57
N ILE A 132 7.03 15.74 3.49
CA ILE A 132 6.42 14.72 4.33
C ILE A 132 7.49 14.03 5.16
N GLY A 133 7.11 13.49 6.32
CA GLY A 133 8.05 12.83 7.19
C GLY A 133 7.43 11.65 7.90
N ASP A 134 8.31 10.73 8.29
CA ASP A 134 8.01 9.68 9.24
C ASP A 134 8.13 10.30 10.65
N SER A 135 7.20 11.18 10.99
CA SER A 135 7.08 11.64 12.38
C SER A 135 6.41 10.49 13.14
N ALA A 136 7.26 9.69 13.79
CA ALA A 136 6.81 8.62 14.66
C ALA A 136 5.79 9.17 15.67
N GLY A 137 4.52 8.89 15.46
CA GLY A 137 3.44 9.26 16.36
C GLY A 137 2.37 10.20 15.80
N GLU A 138 2.53 10.73 14.60
CA GLU A 138 1.45 11.47 13.95
C GLU A 138 0.56 10.53 13.12
N ASP A 139 -0.74 10.63 13.35
CA ASP A 139 -1.71 9.74 12.73
C ASP A 139 -1.84 9.95 11.23
N ILE A 140 -1.54 8.92 10.46
CA ILE A 140 -1.95 8.83 9.08
C ILE A 140 -3.45 8.50 9.07
N ALA A 141 -4.26 9.39 8.50
CA ALA A 141 -5.69 9.17 8.41
C ALA A 141 -6.04 8.50 7.08
N CYS A 142 -6.86 7.46 7.14
CA CYS A 142 -7.46 6.83 5.98
C CYS A 142 -8.95 7.13 5.96
N ALA A 143 -9.48 7.47 4.79
CA ALA A 143 -10.90 7.77 4.61
C ALA A 143 -11.44 7.12 3.33
N ALA A 144 -12.73 6.86 3.31
CA ALA A 144 -13.42 6.48 2.09
C ALA A 144 -13.47 7.68 1.14
N GLY A 145 -13.11 7.47 -0.12
CA GLY A 145 -13.24 8.49 -1.15
C GLY A 145 -14.71 8.80 -1.45
N THR A 146 -14.95 10.01 -1.93
CA THR A 146 -16.29 10.49 -2.27
C THR A 146 -16.37 10.91 -3.74
N GLY A 147 -17.58 10.95 -4.30
CA GLY A 147 -17.80 11.33 -5.69
C GLY A 147 -17.07 10.40 -6.67
N VAL A 148 -16.22 10.94 -7.52
CA VAL A 148 -15.44 10.12 -8.50
C VAL A 148 -14.42 9.19 -7.86
N LEU A 149 -14.13 9.39 -6.59
CA LEU A 149 -13.25 8.51 -5.79
C LEU A 149 -14.04 7.49 -4.96
N GLU A 150 -15.36 7.42 -5.13
CA GLU A 150 -16.18 6.45 -4.41
C GLU A 150 -15.69 5.01 -4.62
N GLY A 151 -15.61 4.26 -3.54
CA GLY A 151 -15.05 2.91 -3.55
C GLY A 151 -13.52 2.83 -3.52
N LEU A 152 -12.83 3.97 -3.50
CA LEU A 152 -11.39 4.06 -3.27
C LEU A 152 -11.11 4.54 -1.84
N GLN A 153 -9.93 4.20 -1.33
CA GLN A 153 -9.45 4.72 -0.05
C GLN A 153 -8.51 5.90 -0.32
N THR A 154 -8.74 7.03 0.33
CA THR A 154 -7.83 8.18 0.36
C THR A 154 -6.98 8.15 1.62
N VAL A 155 -5.83 8.81 1.56
CA VAL A 155 -4.88 8.87 2.68
C VAL A 155 -4.51 10.33 2.92
N SER A 156 -4.56 10.75 4.16
CA SER A 156 -4.13 12.08 4.60
C SER A 156 -2.90 11.92 5.49
N VAL A 157 -1.78 12.49 5.08
CA VAL A 157 -0.51 12.40 5.83
C VAL A 157 -0.11 13.75 6.39
N PRO A 158 0.53 13.79 7.57
CA PRO A 158 1.15 15.00 8.10
C PRO A 158 2.19 15.56 7.12
N ALA A 159 2.18 16.87 6.95
CA ALA A 159 3.08 17.55 6.05
C ALA A 159 3.47 18.94 6.56
N LEU A 160 4.64 19.42 6.16
CA LEU A 160 4.99 20.83 6.23
C LEU A 160 4.82 21.43 4.84
N ARG A 161 4.11 22.53 4.77
CA ARG A 161 4.01 23.32 3.56
C ARG A 161 4.84 24.60 3.71
N THR A 162 5.73 24.83 2.76
CA THR A 162 6.50 26.07 2.65
C THR A 162 6.09 26.73 1.35
N PRO A 163 5.15 27.70 1.37
CA PRO A 163 4.67 28.33 0.15
C PRO A 163 5.82 28.98 -0.61
N ASP A 164 5.88 28.78 -1.90
CA ASP A 164 6.82 29.49 -2.77
C ASP A 164 6.15 30.73 -3.36
N ASP A 165 6.37 31.88 -2.74
CA ASP A 165 5.88 33.18 -3.24
C ASP A 165 6.75 33.73 -4.39
N ALA A 166 7.40 32.84 -5.11
CA ALA A 166 8.58 33.10 -5.91
C ALA A 166 8.31 33.70 -7.31
N SER A 167 7.18 34.35 -7.58
CA SER A 167 7.01 34.99 -8.89
C SER A 167 8.09 36.04 -9.20
N ASP A 168 8.65 36.68 -8.17
CA ASP A 168 9.63 37.76 -8.31
C ASP A 168 10.97 37.50 -7.62
N ALA A 169 11.16 36.32 -7.01
CA ALA A 169 12.38 35.98 -6.34
C ALA A 169 13.48 35.53 -7.32
N PRO A 170 14.76 35.79 -7.02
CA PRO A 170 15.86 35.24 -7.79
C PRO A 170 15.81 33.72 -7.84
N LEU A 171 16.23 33.12 -8.97
CA LEU A 171 16.28 31.66 -9.14
C LEU A 171 17.17 30.96 -8.13
N TYR A 172 18.19 31.67 -7.61
CA TYR A 172 19.12 31.18 -6.59
C TYR A 172 19.32 32.27 -5.55
N MET A 173 19.22 31.87 -4.29
CA MET A 173 19.46 32.76 -3.17
C MET A 173 20.24 32.01 -2.04
N PRO A 174 20.95 32.70 -1.15
CA PRO A 174 21.54 32.06 0.03
C PRO A 174 20.47 31.35 0.86
N ALA A 175 20.82 30.20 1.44
CA ALA A 175 19.85 29.36 2.17
C ALA A 175 19.29 30.04 3.45
N ASP A 176 20.02 30.99 4.01
CA ASP A 176 19.63 31.80 5.15
C ASP A 176 18.77 33.01 4.76
N HIS A 177 18.67 33.32 3.47
CA HIS A 177 17.93 34.47 2.97
C HIS A 177 16.43 34.11 2.87
N GLY A 178 15.64 34.76 3.75
CA GLY A 178 14.19 34.58 3.75
C GLY A 178 13.75 33.18 4.23
N ALA A 179 14.20 32.80 5.44
CA ALA A 179 13.66 31.59 6.08
C ALA A 179 12.13 31.68 6.13
N ARG A 180 11.50 30.91 5.25
CA ARG A 180 10.05 30.91 5.15
C ARG A 180 9.46 30.12 6.28
N GLN A 181 8.40 30.66 6.86
CA GLN A 181 7.65 29.94 7.87
C GLN A 181 6.95 28.75 7.18
N ALA A 182 7.24 27.56 7.65
CA ALA A 182 6.54 26.36 7.21
C ALA A 182 5.27 26.17 8.04
N ASP A 183 4.17 25.90 7.39
CA ASP A 183 2.90 25.63 8.02
C ASP A 183 2.71 24.12 8.21
N HIS A 184 2.37 23.72 9.42
CA HIS A 184 1.92 22.36 9.68
C HIS A 184 0.56 22.16 9.00
N THR A 185 0.44 21.15 8.18
CA THR A 185 -0.75 20.84 7.40
C THR A 185 -0.86 19.35 7.14
N ARG A 186 -1.83 18.98 6.35
CA ARG A 186 -1.98 17.61 5.87
C ARG A 186 -1.94 17.60 4.34
N LEU A 187 -1.34 16.55 3.80
CA LEU A 187 -1.30 16.30 2.37
C LEU A 187 -2.29 15.18 2.05
N GLU A 188 -3.29 15.52 1.23
CA GLU A 188 -4.30 14.57 0.79
C GLU A 188 -3.77 13.78 -0.42
N MET A 189 -3.87 12.46 -0.34
CA MET A 189 -3.33 11.53 -1.32
C MET A 189 -4.39 10.53 -1.77
N ILE A 190 -4.38 10.23 -3.04
CA ILE A 190 -5.28 9.27 -3.69
C ILE A 190 -4.49 8.08 -4.26
N PRO A 191 -5.13 6.95 -4.58
CA PRO A 191 -4.48 5.90 -5.34
C PRO A 191 -3.99 6.42 -6.70
N TYR A 192 -2.74 6.10 -7.06
CA TYR A 192 -2.13 6.58 -8.30
C TYR A 192 -2.97 6.26 -9.55
N HIS A 193 -3.65 5.13 -9.58
CA HIS A 193 -4.51 4.75 -10.72
C HIS A 193 -5.78 5.60 -10.86
N ALA A 194 -6.11 6.41 -9.85
CA ALA A 194 -7.26 7.32 -9.87
C ALA A 194 -6.89 8.74 -10.36
N TRP A 195 -5.62 8.95 -10.73
CA TRP A 195 -5.15 10.22 -11.24
C TRP A 195 -5.84 10.61 -12.56
N ALA A 196 -5.94 11.93 -12.79
CA ALA A 196 -6.49 12.56 -14.00
C ALA A 196 -7.98 12.30 -14.28
N ASN A 197 -8.73 11.78 -13.31
CA ASN A 197 -10.17 11.55 -13.46
C ASN A 197 -11.03 12.80 -13.15
N ARG A 198 -10.41 13.90 -12.68
CA ARG A 198 -11.08 15.11 -12.18
C ARG A 198 -10.67 16.39 -12.91
N GLY A 199 -10.10 16.24 -14.09
CA GLY A 199 -9.60 17.33 -14.91
C GLY A 199 -8.09 17.51 -14.87
N ALA A 200 -7.58 18.59 -15.46
CA ALA A 200 -6.14 18.86 -15.48
C ALA A 200 -5.64 19.21 -14.09
N SER A 201 -4.69 18.45 -13.59
CA SER A 201 -4.05 18.65 -12.29
C SER A 201 -2.60 18.17 -12.31
N GLN A 202 -1.79 18.69 -11.39
CA GLN A 202 -0.46 18.17 -11.13
C GLN A 202 -0.59 16.95 -10.24
N MET A 203 0.27 15.96 -10.45
CA MET A 203 0.39 14.78 -9.61
C MET A 203 1.84 14.62 -9.15
N GLN A 204 2.02 14.34 -7.87
CA GLN A 204 3.33 14.02 -7.29
C GLN A 204 3.20 12.80 -6.39
N VAL A 205 4.18 11.91 -6.45
CA VAL A 205 4.25 10.66 -5.67
C VAL A 205 5.39 10.71 -4.66
N TRP A 206 6.54 11.21 -5.07
CA TRP A 206 7.74 11.31 -4.24
C TRP A 206 7.92 12.73 -3.72
N PHE A 207 7.83 12.91 -2.43
CA PHE A 207 7.93 14.19 -1.74
C PHE A 207 9.26 14.30 -0.99
N THR A 208 9.78 15.50 -0.86
CA THR A 208 10.96 15.75 -0.02
C THR A 208 10.69 15.28 1.40
N ALA A 209 11.61 14.51 1.96
CA ALA A 209 11.51 14.05 3.33
C ALA A 209 11.73 15.23 4.30
N LEU A 210 10.98 15.22 5.41
CA LEU A 210 11.33 16.01 6.59
C LEU A 210 12.59 15.39 7.21
N CYS A 211 13.57 16.23 7.52
CA CYS A 211 14.81 15.83 8.20
C CYS A 211 14.63 15.95 9.70
#